data_bc59927c0ed7addc978801d40ea1a955
#
_entry.id   bc59927c0ed7addc978801d40ea1a955
#
_cell.length_a   1.000
_cell.length_b   1.000
_cell.length_c   1.000
_cell.angle_alpha   90.00
_cell.angle_beta   90.00
_cell.angle_gamma   90.00
#
_symmetry.space_group_name_H-M   'P 1'
#
loop_
_entity.id
_entity.type
_entity.pdbx_description
1 polymer ?
#
loop_
_entity_poly.entity_id
_entity_poly.type
_entity_poly.pdbx_seq_one_letter_code
_entity_poly.pdbx_strand_id
1 'polypeptide(L)'
;MSNLRFKVVEEAFKKRPVKVVAPKERPSEYFAKYVFNQEKMFKYLPLNVYKTLREVMETGADLPLDIADEVAKGMKQWAMEMGVTHCTHWFQPLTEGTAEKHDNFLEHDFKGGMIEKFSGKALVQQ
;
A
#
# COMPACT_ATOMS: atom_id res chain seq x y z
N MET A 1 -30.90 29.62 -1.02
CA MET A 1 -29.61 28.91 -0.85
C MET A 1 -29.51 28.03 0.41
N SER A 2 -30.35 28.20 1.43
CA SER A 2 -30.34 27.38 2.65
C SER A 2 -30.85 25.94 2.45
N ASN A 3 -31.75 25.70 1.50
CA ASN A 3 -32.42 24.41 1.30
C ASN A 3 -31.49 23.24 0.91
N LEU A 4 -30.36 23.49 0.22
CA LEU A 4 -29.46 22.43 -0.22
C LEU A 4 -28.67 21.81 0.95
N ARG A 5 -28.23 22.64 1.89
CA ARG A 5 -27.53 22.19 3.10
C ARG A 5 -28.38 21.30 3.98
N PHE A 6 -29.65 21.73 4.21
CA PHE A 6 -30.58 20.92 4.99
C PHE A 6 -30.92 19.59 4.32
N LYS A 7 -31.09 19.56 2.99
CA LYS A 7 -31.28 18.32 2.24
C LYS A 7 -30.09 17.37 2.36
N VAL A 8 -28.86 17.89 2.28
CA VAL A 8 -27.65 17.05 2.43
C VAL A 8 -27.57 16.45 3.83
N VAL A 9 -27.87 17.23 4.86
CA VAL A 9 -27.90 16.73 6.24
C VAL A 9 -29.00 15.69 6.41
N GLU A 10 -30.18 15.94 5.90
CA GLU A 10 -31.31 15.01 5.94
C GLU A 10 -31.00 13.67 5.22
N GLU A 11 -30.35 13.74 4.06
CA GLU A 11 -29.89 12.54 3.34
C GLU A 11 -28.78 11.78 4.10
N ALA A 12 -27.88 12.50 4.80
CA ALA A 12 -26.88 11.87 5.64
C ALA A 12 -27.49 11.06 6.79
N PHE A 13 -28.57 11.56 7.40
CA PHE A 13 -29.30 10.83 8.45
C PHE A 13 -30.11 9.64 7.93
N LYS A 14 -30.48 9.63 6.64
CA LYS A 14 -31.15 8.50 6.02
C LYS A 14 -30.22 7.34 5.68
N LYS A 15 -28.91 7.55 5.68
CA LYS A 15 -27.92 6.47 5.46
C LYS A 15 -28.02 5.43 6.57
N ARG A 16 -28.35 4.21 6.20
CA ARG A 16 -28.30 3.09 7.14
C ARG A 16 -26.86 2.80 7.52
N PRO A 17 -26.55 2.56 8.81
CA PRO A 17 -25.22 2.15 9.20
C PRO A 17 -24.83 0.85 8.48
N VAL A 18 -23.59 0.77 8.04
CA VAL A 18 -23.05 -0.46 7.46
C VAL A 18 -23.10 -1.55 8.51
N LYS A 19 -23.66 -2.70 8.17
CA LYS A 19 -23.70 -3.86 9.06
C LYS A 19 -22.28 -4.35 9.28
N VAL A 20 -21.76 -4.14 10.47
CA VAL A 20 -20.44 -4.65 10.88
C VAL A 20 -20.60 -6.08 11.37
N VAL A 21 -19.85 -7.00 10.77
CA VAL A 21 -19.76 -8.39 11.21
C VAL A 21 -18.46 -8.55 11.98
N ALA A 22 -18.56 -9.02 13.23
CA ALA A 22 -17.37 -9.28 14.02
C ALA A 22 -16.52 -10.40 13.39
N PRO A 23 -15.17 -10.27 13.42
CA PRO A 23 -14.30 -11.34 12.95
C PRO A 23 -14.57 -12.63 13.71
N LYS A 24 -14.55 -13.76 13.01
CA LYS A 24 -14.67 -15.10 13.61
C LYS A 24 -13.31 -15.66 14.04
N GLU A 25 -12.23 -15.09 13.51
CA GLU A 25 -10.85 -15.48 13.79
C GLU A 25 -10.38 -14.88 15.13
N ARG A 26 -9.37 -15.47 15.73
CA ARG A 26 -8.74 -14.92 16.95
C ARG A 26 -8.03 -13.59 16.64
N PRO A 27 -7.96 -12.63 17.57
CA PRO A 27 -7.24 -11.37 17.36
C PRO A 27 -5.81 -11.55 16.85
N SER A 28 -5.09 -12.57 17.32
CA SER A 28 -3.74 -12.91 16.86
C SER A 28 -3.66 -13.38 15.41
N GLU A 29 -4.76 -13.86 14.83
CA GLU A 29 -4.82 -14.37 13.45
C GLU A 29 -5.10 -13.25 12.45
N TYR A 30 -5.92 -12.27 12.81
CA TYR A 30 -6.26 -11.16 11.92
C TYR A 30 -5.46 -9.88 12.20
N PHE A 31 -4.82 -9.75 13.37
CA PHE A 31 -3.98 -8.59 13.67
C PHE A 31 -2.81 -8.51 12.70
N ALA A 32 -2.63 -7.35 12.08
CA ALA A 32 -1.61 -7.10 11.07
C ALA A 32 -1.64 -8.03 9.85
N LYS A 33 -2.78 -8.71 9.58
CA LYS A 33 -2.97 -9.59 8.42
C LYS A 33 -2.62 -8.88 7.09
N TYR A 34 -2.96 -7.61 6.98
CA TYR A 34 -2.74 -6.77 5.81
C TYR A 34 -1.58 -5.79 5.97
N VAL A 35 -0.62 -6.10 6.83
CA VAL A 35 0.61 -5.34 7.02
C VAL A 35 1.79 -6.17 6.52
N PHE A 36 2.66 -5.57 5.71
CA PHE A 36 3.91 -6.19 5.26
C PHE A 36 4.95 -6.13 6.40
N ASN A 37 4.73 -6.96 7.41
CA ASN A 37 5.53 -7.05 8.63
C ASN A 37 6.77 -7.96 8.44
N GLN A 38 7.59 -8.11 9.46
CA GLN A 38 8.84 -8.90 9.42
C GLN A 38 8.63 -10.35 8.98
N GLU A 39 7.54 -10.99 9.38
CA GLU A 39 7.21 -12.36 8.98
C GLU A 39 7.00 -12.45 7.46
N LYS A 40 6.26 -11.49 6.90
CA LYS A 40 6.01 -11.41 5.46
C LYS A 40 7.26 -10.97 4.70
N MET A 41 8.04 -10.04 5.23
CA MET A 41 9.35 -9.68 4.68
C MET A 41 10.26 -10.90 4.57
N PHE A 42 10.35 -11.72 5.61
CA PHE A 42 11.14 -12.95 5.60
C PHE A 42 10.64 -13.98 4.59
N LYS A 43 9.32 -14.06 4.39
CA LYS A 43 8.70 -15.01 3.45
C LYS A 43 8.85 -14.58 1.98
N TYR A 44 8.75 -13.30 1.70
CA TYR A 44 8.64 -12.78 0.32
C TYR A 44 9.92 -12.13 -0.22
N LEU A 45 10.92 -11.91 0.63
CA LEU A 45 12.19 -11.31 0.22
C LEU A 45 13.33 -12.34 0.21
N PRO A 46 14.29 -12.21 -0.70
CA PRO A 46 15.56 -12.94 -0.60
C PRO A 46 16.26 -12.64 0.74
N LEU A 47 16.95 -13.64 1.30
CA LEU A 47 17.53 -13.53 2.64
C LEU A 47 18.52 -12.35 2.79
N ASN A 48 19.32 -12.09 1.75
CA ASN A 48 20.23 -10.95 1.74
C ASN A 48 19.49 -9.62 1.74
N VAL A 49 18.43 -9.49 0.95
CA VAL A 49 17.57 -8.29 0.91
C VAL A 49 16.89 -8.06 2.26
N TYR A 50 16.35 -9.12 2.84
CA TYR A 50 15.74 -9.05 4.17
C TYR A 50 16.72 -8.56 5.25
N LYS A 51 17.96 -9.07 5.25
CA LYS A 51 18.99 -8.64 6.21
C LYS A 51 19.36 -7.16 6.04
N THR A 52 19.60 -6.73 4.80
CA THR A 52 19.91 -5.31 4.50
C THR A 52 18.74 -4.41 4.87
N LEU A 53 17.52 -4.79 4.54
CA LEU A 53 16.33 -4.01 4.92
C LEU A 53 16.20 -3.89 6.45
N ARG A 54 16.45 -4.96 7.18
CA ARG A 54 16.47 -4.94 8.66
C ARG A 54 17.50 -3.96 9.21
N GLU A 55 18.72 -3.99 8.67
CA GLU A 55 19.80 -3.08 9.06
C GLU A 55 19.42 -1.62 8.77
N VAL A 56 18.87 -1.33 7.60
CA VAL A 56 18.36 0.00 7.24
C VAL A 56 17.28 0.48 8.22
N MET A 57 16.33 -0.39 8.55
CA MET A 57 15.26 -0.06 9.51
C MET A 57 15.79 0.19 10.93
N GLU A 58 16.86 -0.48 11.35
CA GLU A 58 17.46 -0.34 12.68
C GLU A 58 18.37 0.90 12.77
N THR A 59 19.07 1.23 11.69
CA THR A 59 20.04 2.34 11.64
C THR A 59 19.46 3.66 11.15
N GLY A 60 18.33 3.63 10.44
CA GLY A 60 17.79 4.79 9.75
C GLY A 60 18.60 5.24 8.53
N ALA A 61 19.45 4.35 7.98
CA ALA A 61 20.21 4.62 6.77
C ALA A 61 19.31 4.67 5.52
N ASP A 62 19.83 5.28 4.45
CA ASP A 62 19.11 5.29 3.17
C ASP A 62 19.02 3.90 2.58
N LEU A 63 17.86 3.58 1.99
CA LEU A 63 17.63 2.31 1.32
C LEU A 63 18.26 2.34 -0.08
N PRO A 64 19.27 1.47 -0.39
CA PRO A 64 19.81 1.38 -1.74
C PRO A 64 18.73 1.02 -2.77
N LEU A 65 18.80 1.62 -3.96
CA LEU A 65 17.75 1.48 -4.99
C LEU A 65 17.58 0.04 -5.49
N ASP A 66 18.67 -0.72 -5.61
CA ASP A 66 18.65 -2.14 -5.98
C ASP A 66 17.92 -2.98 -4.91
N ILE A 67 18.16 -2.70 -3.64
CA ILE A 67 17.44 -3.32 -2.53
C ILE A 67 15.97 -2.91 -2.53
N ALA A 68 15.67 -1.61 -2.77
CA ALA A 68 14.31 -1.12 -2.88
C ALA A 68 13.52 -1.80 -4.00
N ASP A 69 14.16 -2.08 -5.15
CA ASP A 69 13.53 -2.83 -6.25
C ASP A 69 13.15 -4.26 -5.86
N GLU A 70 14.01 -4.96 -5.14
CA GLU A 70 13.71 -6.31 -4.65
C GLU A 70 12.62 -6.29 -3.56
N VAL A 71 12.63 -5.31 -2.68
CA VAL A 71 11.57 -5.11 -1.69
C VAL A 71 10.23 -4.83 -2.39
N ALA A 72 10.22 -3.93 -3.38
CA ALA A 72 9.02 -3.62 -4.16
C ALA A 72 8.43 -4.85 -4.86
N LYS A 73 9.27 -5.72 -5.43
CA LYS A 73 8.83 -6.99 -6.03
C LYS A 73 8.16 -7.91 -5.01
N GLY A 74 8.80 -8.08 -3.84
CA GLY A 74 8.24 -8.90 -2.77
C GLY A 74 6.93 -8.36 -2.21
N MET A 75 6.85 -7.06 -1.99
CA MET A 75 5.61 -6.37 -1.57
C MET A 75 4.50 -6.53 -2.60
N LYS A 76 4.81 -6.33 -3.89
CA LYS A 76 3.85 -6.53 -4.98
C LYS A 76 3.31 -7.96 -4.99
N GLN A 77 4.19 -8.95 -4.93
CA GLN A 77 3.78 -10.36 -4.91
C GLN A 77 2.83 -10.63 -3.74
N TRP A 78 3.20 -10.24 -2.54
CA TRP A 78 2.35 -10.38 -1.35
C TRP A 78 0.99 -9.67 -1.52
N ALA A 79 1.00 -8.43 -2.00
CA ALA A 79 -0.21 -7.63 -2.18
C ALA A 79 -1.17 -8.28 -3.20
N MET A 80 -0.63 -8.78 -4.32
CA MET A 80 -1.42 -9.47 -5.34
C MET A 80 -2.01 -10.78 -4.82
N GLU A 81 -1.28 -11.55 -4.02
CA GLU A 81 -1.81 -12.74 -3.35
C GLU A 81 -2.96 -12.41 -2.38
N MET A 82 -2.98 -11.17 -1.84
CA MET A 82 -4.09 -10.63 -1.03
C MET A 82 -5.22 -10.02 -1.86
N GLY A 83 -5.15 -10.05 -3.19
CA GLY A 83 -6.16 -9.50 -4.09
C GLY A 83 -6.05 -7.99 -4.34
N VAL A 84 -4.93 -7.38 -3.99
CA VAL A 84 -4.69 -5.94 -4.23
C VAL A 84 -4.38 -5.70 -5.70
N THR A 85 -4.98 -4.67 -6.29
CA THR A 85 -4.80 -4.27 -7.70
C THR A 85 -4.22 -2.86 -7.86
N HIS A 86 -4.30 -2.05 -6.83
CA HIS A 86 -3.88 -0.64 -6.83
C HIS A 86 -3.03 -0.35 -5.59
N CYS A 87 -2.15 0.64 -5.70
CA CYS A 87 -1.40 1.16 -4.57
C CYS A 87 -1.69 2.64 -4.35
N THR A 88 -1.56 3.06 -3.12
CA THR A 88 -1.66 4.45 -2.69
C THR A 88 -0.41 4.78 -1.89
N HIS A 89 0.20 5.92 -2.17
CA HIS A 89 1.34 6.40 -1.42
C HIS A 89 1.31 7.92 -1.25
N TRP A 90 1.93 8.37 -0.17
CA TRP A 90 2.11 9.78 0.08
C TRP A 90 3.29 10.32 -0.72
N PHE A 91 3.20 11.54 -1.19
CA PHE A 91 4.31 12.29 -1.74
C PHE A 91 4.20 13.76 -1.30
N GLN A 92 5.34 14.42 -1.19
CA GLN A 92 5.39 15.84 -0.90
C GLN A 92 5.51 16.62 -2.21
N PRO A 93 4.47 17.37 -2.62
CA PRO A 93 4.56 18.24 -3.79
C PRO A 93 5.51 19.42 -3.51
N LEU A 94 6.00 20.08 -4.56
CA LEU A 94 6.83 21.28 -4.47
C LEU A 94 6.10 22.48 -3.81
N THR A 95 4.80 22.43 -3.73
CA THR A 95 3.94 23.38 -3.00
C THR A 95 3.67 22.86 -1.60
N GLU A 96 3.35 23.75 -0.66
CA GLU A 96 3.08 23.40 0.74
C GLU A 96 2.07 22.25 0.89
N GLY A 97 2.44 21.26 1.70
CA GLY A 97 1.59 20.14 2.08
C GLY A 97 2.02 18.80 1.49
N THR A 98 1.26 17.79 1.83
CA THR A 98 1.40 16.42 1.33
C THR A 98 0.19 16.05 0.48
N ALA A 99 0.39 15.21 -0.52
CA ALA A 99 -0.68 14.68 -1.34
C ALA A 99 -0.61 13.15 -1.40
N GLU A 100 -1.75 12.54 -1.72
CA GLU A 100 -1.89 11.10 -1.88
C GLU A 100 -1.92 10.78 -3.37
N LYS A 101 -1.08 9.86 -3.82
CA LYS A 101 -1.05 9.38 -5.19
C LYS A 101 -1.60 7.97 -5.26
N HIS A 102 -2.53 7.74 -6.18
CA HIS A 102 -3.15 6.46 -6.45
C HIS A 102 -2.64 5.91 -7.77
N ASP A 103 -2.03 4.74 -7.72
CA ASP A 103 -1.52 4.04 -8.90
C ASP A 103 -2.08 2.62 -8.93
N ASN A 104 -2.17 2.03 -10.12
CA ASN A 104 -2.38 0.61 -10.26
C ASN A 104 -1.07 -0.11 -10.60
N PHE A 105 -1.03 -1.42 -10.47
CA PHE A 105 0.15 -2.21 -10.81
C PHE A 105 0.27 -2.50 -12.31
N LEU A 106 -0.63 -1.98 -13.14
CA LEU A 106 -0.70 -2.30 -14.56
C LEU A 106 0.05 -1.27 -15.39
N GLU A 107 1.04 -1.72 -16.16
CA GLU A 107 1.82 -0.91 -17.09
C GLU A 107 1.85 -1.53 -18.49
N HIS A 108 2.05 -0.72 -19.52
CA HIS A 108 2.27 -1.21 -20.89
C HIS A 108 3.64 -1.86 -21.03
N ASP A 109 3.72 -3.01 -21.68
CA ASP A 109 4.97 -3.71 -21.97
C ASP A 109 5.66 -3.20 -23.24
N PHE A 110 5.11 -2.18 -23.90
CA PHE A 110 5.55 -1.62 -25.19
C PHE A 110 5.59 -2.62 -26.37
N LYS A 111 5.09 -3.83 -26.16
CA LYS A 111 4.93 -4.87 -27.19
C LYS A 111 3.49 -5.16 -27.54
N GLY A 112 2.59 -4.28 -27.07
CA GLY A 112 1.15 -4.38 -27.29
C GLY A 112 0.40 -5.15 -26.19
N GLY A 113 1.07 -5.48 -25.10
CA GLY A 113 0.51 -6.12 -23.91
C GLY A 113 0.52 -5.22 -22.67
N MET A 114 0.09 -5.80 -21.57
CA MET A 114 0.08 -5.18 -20.24
C MET A 114 0.85 -6.08 -19.26
N ILE A 115 1.62 -5.47 -18.38
CA ILE A 115 2.36 -6.16 -17.31
C ILE A 115 2.03 -5.55 -15.96
N GLU A 116 2.09 -6.35 -14.93
CA GLU A 116 1.99 -5.89 -13.55
C GLU A 116 3.38 -5.49 -13.05
N LYS A 117 3.53 -4.24 -12.65
CA LYS A 117 4.80 -3.68 -12.22
C LYS A 117 4.66 -2.78 -11.00
N PHE A 118 5.60 -2.91 -10.09
CA PHE A 118 5.83 -2.00 -8.98
C PHE A 118 7.35 -1.95 -8.73
N SER A 119 7.94 -0.76 -8.84
CA SER A 119 9.38 -0.57 -8.81
C SER A 119 9.87 0.01 -7.48
N GLY A 120 11.14 -0.18 -7.17
CA GLY A 120 11.78 0.45 -6.02
C GLY A 120 11.75 1.97 -6.10
N LYS A 121 11.78 2.54 -7.31
CA LYS A 121 11.59 3.97 -7.51
C LYS A 121 10.21 4.44 -7.01
N ALA A 122 9.15 3.69 -7.28
CA ALA A 122 7.82 4.00 -6.76
C ALA A 122 7.74 3.80 -5.23
N LEU A 123 8.51 2.85 -4.68
CA LEU A 123 8.58 2.57 -3.26
C LEU A 123 9.30 3.68 -2.46
N VAL A 124 10.41 4.21 -2.99
CA VAL A 124 11.26 5.21 -2.29
C VAL A 124 10.99 6.65 -2.71
N GLN A 125 10.12 6.86 -3.66
CA GLN A 125 9.77 8.19 -4.15
C GLN A 125 8.82 8.86 -3.13
N GLN A 126 9.44 9.67 -2.28
CA GLN A 126 8.74 10.59 -1.37
C GLN A 126 8.75 12.00 -1.93
#